data_f77fef248f3c102f2c1badbfc29e1dcc
#
_entry.id   f77fef248f3c102f2c1badbfc29e1dcc
#
_cell.length_a   1.000
_cell.length_b   1.000
_cell.length_c   1.000
_cell.angle_alpha   90.00
_cell.angle_beta   90.00
_cell.angle_gamma   90.00
#
_symmetry.space_group_name_H-M   'P 1'
#
loop_
_entity.id
_entity.type
_entity.pdbx_description
1 polymer ?
#
loop_
_entity_poly.entity_id
_entity_poly.type
_entity_poly.pdbx_seq_one_letter_code
_entity_poly.pdbx_strand_id
1 'polypeptide(L)'
;EMCIRDRMHTGHLSDRGGNSVPVRFFGRESNLHAVWDSSLPEAAHKWSYTEWQNQLDRLTEEEVARIQSGTPFDWFEESNAICREIYVATPEGSDLSYDYIAKYAPVIERQLLRGGHRLAGLLNEIYG
;
A
#
# COMPACT_ATOMS: atom_id res chain seq x y z
N GLU A 1 -7.69 13.60 -4.63
CA GLU A 1 -7.46 12.52 -3.65
C GLU A 1 -6.20 11.76 -4.07
N MET A 2 -5.07 12.24 -3.59
CA MET A 2 -3.83 11.47 -3.73
C MET A 2 -3.98 10.25 -2.83
N CYS A 3 -4.14 9.08 -3.42
CA CYS A 3 -4.33 7.85 -2.68
C CYS A 3 -3.01 7.47 -1.97
N ILE A 4 -2.84 7.99 -0.77
CA ILE A 4 -1.70 7.69 0.12
C ILE A 4 -1.62 6.17 0.41
N ARG A 5 -2.71 5.48 0.14
CA ARG A 5 -2.90 4.05 0.32
C ARG A 5 -2.31 3.20 -0.80
N ASP A 6 -2.44 3.66 -2.03
CA ASP A 6 -2.10 2.86 -3.21
C ASP A 6 -0.75 3.26 -3.81
N ARG A 7 0.18 2.33 -3.77
CA ARG A 7 1.54 2.48 -4.27
C ARG A 7 1.66 2.40 -5.76
N MET A 8 0.70 1.75 -6.41
CA MET A 8 0.75 1.60 -7.85
C MET A 8 0.52 2.93 -8.56
N HIS A 9 -0.07 3.94 -7.88
CA HIS A 9 -0.15 5.31 -8.39
C HIS A 9 1.22 6.00 -8.53
N THR A 10 2.26 5.48 -7.88
CA THR A 10 3.65 5.92 -8.07
C THR A 10 4.42 5.05 -9.06
N GLY A 11 3.73 4.11 -9.71
CA GLY A 11 4.30 3.18 -10.69
C GLY A 11 4.71 3.83 -12.01
N HIS A 12 5.15 3.01 -12.94
CA HIS A 12 5.60 3.51 -14.23
C HIS A 12 4.47 4.11 -15.06
N LEU A 13 4.72 5.28 -15.63
CA LEU A 13 3.77 5.93 -16.55
C LEU A 13 3.51 5.08 -17.80
N SER A 14 4.51 4.32 -18.25
CA SER A 14 4.42 3.46 -19.43
C SER A 14 3.43 2.32 -19.32
N ASP A 15 3.13 1.85 -18.11
CA ASP A 15 2.20 0.75 -17.83
C ASP A 15 0.97 1.19 -17.03
N ARG A 16 0.74 2.49 -16.92
CA ARG A 16 -0.38 3.08 -16.18
C ARG A 16 -0.40 2.67 -14.69
N GLY A 17 0.78 2.61 -14.07
CA GLY A 17 0.90 2.20 -12.67
C GLY A 17 0.53 0.74 -12.43
N GLY A 18 0.92 -0.16 -13.35
CA GLY A 18 0.66 -1.60 -13.24
C GLY A 18 -0.68 -2.07 -13.82
N ASN A 19 -1.52 -1.17 -14.36
CA ASN A 19 -2.77 -1.59 -15.02
C ASN A 19 -2.51 -2.39 -16.30
N SER A 20 -1.38 -2.19 -16.94
CA SER A 20 -0.96 -2.91 -18.15
C SER A 20 -0.02 -4.07 -17.87
N VAL A 21 0.18 -4.46 -16.62
CA VAL A 21 0.95 -5.63 -16.20
C VAL A 21 0.00 -6.77 -15.87
N PRO A 22 -0.26 -7.72 -16.79
CA PRO A 22 -1.16 -8.84 -16.53
C PRO A 22 -0.54 -9.82 -15.54
N VAL A 23 -1.34 -10.25 -14.58
CA VAL A 23 -0.99 -11.26 -13.59
C VAL A 23 -2.21 -12.14 -13.32
N ARG A 24 -2.00 -13.28 -12.66
CA ARG A 24 -3.09 -14.11 -12.14
C ARG A 24 -3.12 -14.01 -10.62
N PHE A 25 -4.31 -13.93 -10.07
CA PHE A 25 -4.54 -13.96 -8.63
C PHE A 25 -5.53 -15.08 -8.31
N PHE A 26 -5.03 -16.12 -7.64
CA PHE A 26 -5.76 -17.38 -7.42
C PHE A 26 -6.35 -17.96 -8.72
N GLY A 27 -5.53 -18.02 -9.77
CA GLY A 27 -5.91 -18.55 -11.07
C GLY A 27 -6.84 -17.67 -11.92
N ARG A 28 -7.22 -16.50 -11.41
CA ARG A 28 -8.05 -15.52 -12.14
C ARG A 28 -7.18 -14.47 -12.79
N GLU A 29 -7.48 -14.13 -14.02
CA GLU A 29 -6.80 -13.06 -14.74
C GLU A 29 -7.08 -11.71 -14.07
N SER A 30 -6.03 -10.94 -13.87
CA SER A 30 -6.05 -9.61 -13.26
C SER A 30 -4.87 -8.77 -13.77
N ASN A 31 -4.65 -7.62 -13.18
CA ASN A 31 -3.46 -6.82 -13.40
C ASN A 31 -2.83 -6.43 -12.06
N LEU A 32 -1.57 -6.05 -12.10
CA LEU A 32 -0.79 -5.74 -10.90
C LEU A 32 -1.44 -4.62 -10.06
N HIS A 33 -1.96 -3.58 -10.72
CA HIS A 33 -2.65 -2.48 -10.04
C HIS A 33 -3.88 -2.98 -9.25
N ALA A 34 -4.79 -3.71 -9.90
CA ALA A 34 -6.00 -4.21 -9.26
C ALA A 34 -5.72 -5.19 -8.11
N VAL A 35 -4.66 -5.98 -8.23
CA VAL A 35 -4.22 -6.85 -7.14
C VAL A 35 -3.84 -6.03 -5.90
N TRP A 36 -3.04 -4.99 -6.08
CA TRP A 36 -2.57 -4.17 -4.96
C TRP A 36 -3.62 -3.19 -4.41
N ASP A 37 -4.52 -2.71 -5.26
CA ASP A 37 -5.57 -1.78 -4.83
C ASP A 37 -6.70 -2.48 -4.07
N SER A 38 -7.06 -3.68 -4.47
CA SER A 38 -8.25 -4.37 -3.95
C SER A 38 -8.00 -5.81 -3.52
N SER A 39 -7.54 -6.68 -4.43
CA SER A 39 -7.58 -8.12 -4.21
C SER A 39 -6.69 -8.59 -3.07
N LEU A 40 -5.49 -8.01 -2.94
CA LEU A 40 -4.52 -8.37 -1.93
C LEU A 40 -4.91 -7.88 -0.53
N PRO A 41 -5.34 -6.61 -0.33
CA PRO A 41 -5.88 -6.18 0.96
C PRO A 41 -7.08 -6.99 1.43
N GLU A 42 -8.03 -7.29 0.54
CA GLU A 42 -9.21 -8.10 0.85
C GLU A 42 -8.86 -9.55 1.20
N ALA A 43 -7.88 -10.12 0.52
CA ALA A 43 -7.41 -11.48 0.79
C ALA A 43 -6.56 -11.58 2.05
N ALA A 44 -5.81 -10.52 2.39
CA ALA A 44 -5.01 -10.48 3.61
C ALA A 44 -5.89 -10.49 4.86
N HIS A 45 -6.90 -9.61 4.89
CA HIS A 45 -7.84 -9.51 5.99
C HIS A 45 -9.23 -9.09 5.49
N LYS A 46 -10.24 -9.86 5.88
CA LYS A 46 -11.65 -9.51 5.65
C LYS A 46 -12.20 -8.60 6.75
N TRP A 47 -11.43 -7.59 7.09
CA TRP A 47 -11.77 -6.66 8.17
C TRP A 47 -12.59 -5.47 7.66
N SER A 48 -13.55 -5.04 8.47
CA SER A 48 -14.18 -3.73 8.33
C SER A 48 -13.16 -2.61 8.61
N TYR A 49 -13.48 -1.38 8.24
CA TYR A 49 -12.61 -0.22 8.52
C TYR A 49 -12.29 -0.07 10.02
N THR A 50 -13.27 -0.33 10.88
CA THR A 50 -13.08 -0.27 12.34
C THR A 50 -12.13 -1.37 12.82
N GLU A 51 -12.23 -2.57 12.28
CA GLU A 51 -11.31 -3.66 12.61
C GLU A 51 -9.90 -3.38 12.12
N TRP A 52 -9.72 -2.86 10.91
CA TRP A 52 -8.43 -2.40 10.41
C TRP A 52 -7.79 -1.39 11.37
N GLN A 53 -8.54 -0.38 11.79
CA GLN A 53 -8.07 0.62 12.75
C GLN A 53 -7.67 -0.03 14.07
N ASN A 54 -8.54 -0.82 14.68
CA ASN A 54 -8.31 -1.43 15.98
C ASN A 54 -7.13 -2.41 16.01
N GLN A 55 -6.87 -3.07 14.91
CA GLN A 55 -5.77 -4.04 14.82
C GLN A 55 -4.43 -3.38 14.51
N LEU A 56 -4.40 -2.34 13.70
CA LEU A 56 -3.16 -1.70 13.26
C LEU A 56 -2.74 -0.53 14.15
N ASP A 57 -3.70 0.29 14.61
CA ASP A 57 -3.42 1.54 15.33
C ASP A 57 -3.15 1.30 16.82
N ARG A 58 -1.98 0.74 17.09
CA ARG A 58 -1.49 0.43 18.45
C ARG A 58 -0.14 1.06 18.71
N LEU A 59 0.12 2.19 18.08
CA LEU A 59 1.40 2.86 18.14
C LEU A 59 1.49 3.76 19.38
N THR A 60 2.71 3.92 19.87
CA THR A 60 3.05 4.94 20.85
C THR A 60 3.13 6.33 20.20
N GLU A 61 3.04 7.38 20.99
CA GLU A 61 3.20 8.76 20.50
C GLU A 61 4.53 8.98 19.79
N GLU A 62 5.62 8.37 20.27
CA GLU A 62 6.94 8.44 19.65
C GLU A 62 6.97 7.76 18.27
N GLU A 63 6.27 6.63 18.12
CA GLU A 63 6.16 5.93 16.83
C GLU A 63 5.34 6.73 15.84
N VAL A 64 4.25 7.34 16.28
CA VAL A 64 3.42 8.26 15.47
C VAL A 64 4.27 9.45 15.01
N ALA A 65 5.00 10.09 15.91
CA ALA A 65 5.88 11.22 15.57
C ALA A 65 6.94 10.83 14.53
N ARG A 66 7.53 9.64 14.63
CA ARG A 66 8.46 9.11 13.62
C ARG A 66 7.81 8.90 12.26
N ILE A 67 6.59 8.38 12.23
CA ILE A 67 5.84 8.18 10.98
C ILE A 67 5.51 9.51 10.30
N GLN A 68 5.13 10.51 11.08
CA GLN A 68 4.77 11.84 10.60
C GLN A 68 5.98 12.70 10.23
N SER A 69 7.18 12.29 10.64
CA SER A 69 8.41 13.02 10.32
C SER A 69 8.71 13.00 8.81
N GLY A 70 9.50 13.96 8.37
CA GLY A 70 9.85 14.12 6.96
C GLY A 70 8.83 14.96 6.19
N THR A 71 8.94 14.93 4.88
CA THR A 71 8.12 15.72 3.96
C THR A 71 7.25 14.80 3.09
N PRO A 72 6.19 15.31 2.45
CA PRO A 72 5.44 14.55 1.45
C PRO A 72 6.31 13.98 0.33
N PHE A 73 7.42 14.64 -0.01
CA PHE A 73 8.37 14.12 -0.99
C PHE A 73 9.11 12.88 -0.46
N ASP A 74 9.54 12.88 0.81
CA ASP A 74 10.19 11.72 1.43
C ASP A 74 9.24 10.52 1.47
N TRP A 75 7.97 10.75 1.77
CA TRP A 75 6.94 9.70 1.79
C TRP A 75 6.64 9.15 0.39
N PHE A 76 6.67 10.02 -0.61
CA PHE A 76 6.57 9.62 -2.01
C PHE A 76 7.74 8.73 -2.43
N GLU A 77 8.98 9.11 -2.10
CA GLU A 77 10.17 8.31 -2.40
C GLU A 77 10.15 6.94 -1.69
N GLU A 78 9.66 6.89 -0.46
CA GLU A 78 9.45 5.62 0.27
C GLU A 78 8.47 4.71 -0.49
N SER A 79 7.33 5.26 -0.90
CA SER A 79 6.32 4.51 -1.66
C SER A 79 6.86 4.05 -3.01
N ASN A 80 7.62 4.89 -3.67
CA ASN A 80 8.25 4.60 -4.96
C ASN A 80 9.31 3.49 -4.85
N ALA A 81 10.09 3.46 -3.77
CA ALA A 81 11.04 2.39 -3.50
C ALA A 81 10.34 1.03 -3.35
N ILE A 82 9.25 1.00 -2.58
CA ILE A 82 8.42 -0.21 -2.40
C ILE A 82 7.80 -0.64 -3.74
N CYS A 83 7.32 0.32 -4.53
CA CYS A 83 6.76 0.05 -5.86
C CYS A 83 7.80 -0.64 -6.77
N ARG A 84 9.04 -0.15 -6.81
CA ARG A 84 10.13 -0.78 -7.58
C ARG A 84 10.37 -2.22 -7.15
N GLU A 85 10.38 -2.51 -5.86
CA GLU A 85 10.53 -3.88 -5.34
C GLU A 85 9.39 -4.79 -5.79
N ILE A 86 8.15 -4.27 -5.77
CA ILE A 86 6.97 -5.00 -6.23
C ILE A 86 7.09 -5.37 -7.71
N TYR A 87 7.49 -4.43 -8.56
CA TYR A 87 7.67 -4.69 -9.99
C TYR A 87 8.73 -5.76 -10.25
N VAL A 88 9.84 -5.71 -9.54
CA VAL A 88 10.89 -6.73 -9.65
C VAL A 88 10.40 -8.11 -9.20
N ALA A 89 9.66 -8.15 -8.11
CA ALA A 89 9.15 -9.39 -7.52
C ALA A 89 7.94 -9.98 -8.26
N THR A 90 7.27 -9.18 -9.09
CA THR A 90 6.01 -9.56 -9.75
C THR A 90 6.09 -9.26 -11.25
N PRO A 91 6.89 -10.03 -12.01
CA PRO A 91 6.95 -9.87 -13.46
C PRO A 91 5.60 -10.21 -14.12
N GLU A 92 5.42 -9.70 -15.33
CA GLU A 92 4.25 -10.01 -16.17
C GLU A 92 4.00 -11.52 -16.26
N GLY A 93 2.76 -11.93 -16.13
CA GLY A 93 2.35 -13.33 -16.16
C GLY A 93 2.53 -14.10 -14.86
N SER A 94 2.93 -13.45 -13.77
CA SER A 94 3.05 -14.08 -12.45
C SER A 94 1.71 -14.66 -11.98
N ASP A 95 1.79 -15.82 -11.33
CA ASP A 95 0.65 -16.47 -10.70
C ASP A 95 0.73 -16.27 -9.18
N LEU A 96 -0.15 -15.43 -8.64
CA LEU A 96 -0.10 -14.95 -7.27
C LEU A 96 -1.13 -15.68 -6.41
N SER A 97 -0.70 -16.13 -5.25
CA SER A 97 -1.54 -16.87 -4.33
C SER A 97 -1.15 -16.62 -2.86
N TYR A 98 -1.32 -17.62 -2.00
CA TYR A 98 -1.07 -17.51 -0.55
C TYR A 98 0.35 -17.03 -0.19
N ASP A 99 1.37 -17.46 -0.89
CA ASP A 99 2.76 -17.05 -0.62
C ASP A 99 2.95 -15.56 -0.83
N TYR A 100 2.33 -15.02 -1.87
CA TYR A 100 2.35 -13.60 -2.16
C TYR A 100 1.62 -12.78 -1.09
N ILE A 101 0.45 -13.25 -0.64
CA ILE A 101 -0.29 -12.63 0.47
C ILE A 101 0.56 -12.64 1.73
N ALA A 102 1.13 -13.78 2.11
CA ALA A 102 1.96 -13.90 3.30
C ALA A 102 3.16 -12.95 3.28
N LYS A 103 3.79 -12.76 2.12
CA LYS A 103 4.93 -11.87 1.94
C LYS A 103 4.55 -10.39 2.06
N TYR A 104 3.42 -9.99 1.47
CA TYR A 104 3.08 -8.58 1.28
C TYR A 104 1.98 -8.04 2.21
N ALA A 105 1.23 -8.88 2.93
CA ALA A 105 0.28 -8.41 3.92
C ALA A 105 0.90 -7.45 4.95
N PRO A 106 2.09 -7.75 5.54
CA PRO A 106 2.75 -6.83 6.45
C PRO A 106 3.13 -5.49 5.80
N VAL A 107 3.44 -5.48 4.52
CA VAL A 107 3.75 -4.26 3.77
C VAL A 107 2.50 -3.39 3.63
N ILE A 108 1.37 -4.00 3.29
CA ILE A 108 0.07 -3.30 3.18
C ILE A 108 -0.33 -2.71 4.54
N GLU A 109 -0.31 -3.51 5.59
CA GLU A 109 -0.64 -3.09 6.96
C GLU A 109 0.17 -1.88 7.40
N ARG A 110 1.50 -1.96 7.28
CA ARG A 110 2.41 -0.88 7.63
C ARG A 110 2.12 0.41 6.87
N GLN A 111 1.80 0.30 5.62
CA GLN A 111 1.61 1.49 4.79
C GLN A 111 0.21 2.10 4.92
N LEU A 112 -0.81 1.31 5.19
CA LEU A 112 -2.12 1.83 5.55
C LEU A 112 -2.01 2.65 6.84
N LEU A 113 -1.31 2.12 7.84
CA LEU A 113 -1.06 2.78 9.11
C LEU A 113 -0.27 4.09 8.94
N ARG A 114 0.82 4.06 8.17
CA ARG A 114 1.62 5.25 7.85
C ARG A 114 0.80 6.30 7.10
N GLY A 115 0.05 5.89 6.09
CA GLY A 115 -0.81 6.78 5.31
C GLY A 115 -1.84 7.50 6.17
N GLY A 116 -2.50 6.78 7.08
CA GLY A 116 -3.47 7.32 8.01
C GLY A 116 -2.86 8.37 8.95
N HIS A 117 -1.74 8.05 9.61
CA HIS A 117 -1.08 8.98 10.54
C HIS A 117 -0.47 10.20 9.84
N ARG A 118 0.11 10.03 8.64
CA ARG A 118 0.65 11.13 7.85
C ARG A 118 -0.46 12.09 7.40
N LEU A 119 -1.60 11.57 6.95
CA LEU A 119 -2.76 12.38 6.62
C LEU A 119 -3.29 13.14 7.85
N ALA A 120 -3.43 12.47 8.99
CA ALA A 120 -3.86 13.10 10.23
C ALA A 120 -2.90 14.23 10.65
N GLY A 121 -1.59 14.02 10.54
CA GLY A 121 -0.58 15.05 10.81
C GLY A 121 -0.75 16.29 9.93
N LEU A 122 -0.89 16.10 8.62
CA LEU A 122 -1.12 17.22 7.68
C LEU A 122 -2.43 17.97 7.97
N LEU A 123 -3.50 17.25 8.30
CA LEU A 123 -4.77 17.89 8.64
C LEU A 123 -4.67 18.70 9.94
N ASN A 124 -3.95 18.21 10.93
CA ASN A 124 -3.70 18.93 12.17
C ASN A 124 -2.84 20.19 11.96
N GLU A 125 -1.87 20.16 11.05
CA GLU A 125 -1.10 21.34 10.68
C GLU A 125 -1.94 22.42 9.99
N ILE A 126 -2.92 22.01 9.18
CA ILE A 126 -3.76 22.92 8.42
C ILE A 126 -4.91 23.49 9.26
N TYR A 127 -5.53 22.67 10.09
CA TYR A 127 -6.77 23.00 10.79
C TYR A 127 -6.64 23.02 12.32
N GLY A 128 -5.55 22.55 12.86
CA GLY A 128 -5.23 22.61 14.30
C GLY A 128 -4.56 23.91 14.66
#